data_819b564bb4d5f5b361240444f51faa30
#
_entry.id   819b564bb4d5f5b361240444f51faa30
#
_cell.length_a   1.000
_cell.length_b   1.000
_cell.length_c   1.000
_cell.angle_alpha   90.00
_cell.angle_beta   90.00
_cell.angle_gamma   90.00
#
_symmetry.space_group_name_H-M   'P 1'
#
loop_
_entity.id
_entity.type
_entity.pdbx_description
1 polymer ?
#
loop_
_entity_poly.entity_id
_entity_poly.type
_entity_poly.pdbx_seq_one_letter_code
_entity_poly.pdbx_strand_id
1 'polypeptide(L)'
;IPIKMNKDFERALSTIDAKYGEDFEILNGFNESQLNFSDFIDGFVDKNVADVTIDGNANAHHKDICSMLGEKGKSEDKLFAFNKIFYELKKKYGLRTAKEWLETEYNGGFYLHDAPSATYKPYCYAYDLTRLAKEGLFFLEDYNNKAPGHLTTFLDDVIEFVSFMSNRSSGACGLPNVLLWTFYFWKKDCDEGYFLRDKDYYIRQSFQKFIYRLNQPFLRVDQSAFVNVSIFDRYYLEALFGGVEFPDGSFAIDYIDELIKHQKIFMEVVSDIR
;
A
#
# COMPACT_ATOMS: atom_id res chain seq x y z
N ILE A 1 20.97 12.93 -13.42
CA ILE A 1 21.01 14.42 -13.40
C ILE A 1 21.25 14.80 -11.95
N PRO A 2 22.34 15.52 -11.62
CA PRO A 2 22.57 15.90 -10.22
C PRO A 2 21.42 16.80 -9.73
N ILE A 3 20.83 16.44 -8.60
CA ILE A 3 19.77 17.22 -7.95
C ILE A 3 20.41 18.53 -7.48
N LYS A 4 19.92 19.64 -8.01
CA LYS A 4 20.40 20.95 -7.56
C LYS A 4 19.76 21.32 -6.23
N MET A 5 20.48 21.07 -5.15
CA MET A 5 20.03 21.39 -3.80
C MET A 5 20.21 22.90 -3.48
N ASN A 6 19.41 23.38 -2.55
CA ASN A 6 19.56 24.72 -1.99
C ASN A 6 20.82 24.79 -1.13
N LYS A 7 21.71 25.76 -1.37
CA LYS A 7 22.96 25.90 -0.63
C LYS A 7 22.80 26.01 0.90
N ASP A 8 21.70 26.61 1.36
CA ASP A 8 21.47 26.71 2.80
C ASP A 8 20.97 25.37 3.37
N PHE A 9 20.29 24.54 2.57
CA PHE A 9 19.94 23.18 2.92
C PHE A 9 21.19 22.31 3.02
N GLU A 10 22.07 22.36 2.02
CA GLU A 10 23.36 21.63 2.06
C GLU A 10 24.21 21.99 3.29
N ARG A 11 24.31 23.28 3.61
CA ARG A 11 25.02 23.75 4.80
C ARG A 11 24.34 23.29 6.10
N ALA A 12 23.01 23.29 6.16
CA ALA A 12 22.28 22.82 7.32
C ALA A 12 22.48 21.32 7.52
N LEU A 13 22.40 20.52 6.45
CA LEU A 13 22.70 19.10 6.46
C LEU A 13 24.11 18.82 6.99
N SER A 14 25.13 19.46 6.41
CA SER A 14 26.53 19.28 6.86
C SER A 14 26.74 19.68 8.33
N THR A 15 25.99 20.67 8.83
CA THR A 15 26.06 21.08 10.24
C THR A 15 25.43 20.02 11.16
N ILE A 16 24.33 19.43 10.75
CA ILE A 16 23.63 18.37 11.48
C ILE A 16 24.48 17.11 11.49
N ASP A 17 25.00 16.72 10.35
CA ASP A 17 25.86 15.57 10.18
C ASP A 17 27.13 15.67 11.07
N ALA A 18 27.78 16.84 11.07
CA ALA A 18 28.91 17.10 11.97
C ALA A 18 28.53 17.08 13.47
N LYS A 19 27.26 17.35 13.81
CA LYS A 19 26.81 17.39 15.21
C LYS A 19 26.39 16.02 15.74
N TYR A 20 25.73 15.22 14.93
CA TYR A 20 25.13 13.95 15.36
C TYR A 20 25.97 12.71 14.95
N GLY A 21 26.87 12.85 13.98
CA GLY A 21 27.80 11.80 13.58
C GLY A 21 27.13 10.50 13.13
N GLU A 22 27.76 9.38 13.49
CA GLU A 22 27.31 8.04 13.08
C GLU A 22 25.95 7.63 13.66
N ASP A 23 25.53 8.17 14.80
CA ASP A 23 24.20 7.89 15.41
C ASP A 23 23.05 8.34 14.50
N PHE A 24 23.32 9.24 13.60
CA PHE A 24 22.39 9.79 12.65
C PHE A 24 22.00 8.82 11.52
N GLU A 25 22.94 8.03 11.04
CA GLU A 25 22.71 7.05 9.99
C GLU A 25 21.69 5.98 10.39
N ILE A 26 21.71 5.59 11.68
CA ILE A 26 20.84 4.55 12.23
C ILE A 26 19.38 5.02 12.33
N LEU A 27 19.16 6.29 12.69
CA LEU A 27 17.82 6.79 12.99
C LEU A 27 17.01 7.24 11.76
N ASN A 28 17.62 7.68 10.69
CA ASN A 28 16.92 8.36 9.61
C ASN A 28 17.16 7.86 8.18
N GLY A 29 18.00 6.83 7.99
CA GLY A 29 18.25 6.24 6.68
C GLY A 29 18.81 7.21 5.64
N PHE A 30 19.42 8.30 6.09
CA PHE A 30 20.23 9.20 5.27
C PHE A 30 21.67 8.95 5.58
N ASN A 31 22.32 8.06 4.90
CA ASN A 31 23.76 8.03 4.94
C ASN A 31 24.31 8.34 3.55
N GLU A 32 25.56 8.80 3.48
CA GLU A 32 26.23 9.06 2.23
C GLU A 32 26.31 7.81 1.35
N SER A 33 26.34 6.60 1.94
CA SER A 33 26.35 5.34 1.24
C SER A 33 25.10 5.12 0.38
N GLN A 34 23.94 5.62 0.82
CA GLN A 34 22.70 5.53 0.03
C GLN A 34 22.71 6.45 -1.19
N LEU A 35 23.51 7.51 -1.18
CA LEU A 35 23.70 8.42 -2.30
C LEU A 35 24.81 7.95 -3.26
N ASN A 36 25.75 7.12 -2.78
CA ASN A 36 26.77 6.48 -3.59
C ASN A 36 26.27 5.11 -4.07
N PHE A 37 26.14 4.94 -5.38
CA PHE A 37 25.58 3.72 -5.96
C PHE A 37 26.38 2.45 -5.61
N SER A 38 27.71 2.52 -5.61
CA SER A 38 28.54 1.35 -5.29
C SER A 38 28.39 0.96 -3.83
N ASP A 39 28.49 1.90 -2.92
CA ASP A 39 28.37 1.67 -1.46
C ASP A 39 26.95 1.19 -1.13
N PHE A 40 25.93 1.72 -1.84
CA PHE A 40 24.55 1.26 -1.68
C PHE A 40 24.37 -0.20 -2.11
N ILE A 41 24.96 -0.62 -3.26
CA ILE A 41 24.88 -2.00 -3.73
C ILE A 41 25.57 -2.93 -2.72
N ASP A 42 26.78 -2.62 -2.31
CA ASP A 42 27.53 -3.43 -1.37
C ASP A 42 26.76 -3.56 -0.04
N GLY A 43 26.28 -2.45 0.50
CA GLY A 43 25.44 -2.44 1.70
C GLY A 43 24.13 -3.21 1.56
N PHE A 44 23.46 -3.14 0.39
CA PHE A 44 22.22 -3.89 0.16
C PHE A 44 22.44 -5.40 0.05
N VAL A 45 23.53 -5.82 -0.60
CA VAL A 45 23.87 -7.24 -0.75
C VAL A 45 24.27 -7.86 0.60
N ASP A 46 25.01 -7.14 1.42
CA ASP A 46 25.54 -7.63 2.69
C ASP A 46 24.55 -7.56 3.86
N LYS A 47 23.52 -6.71 3.76
CA LYS A 47 22.53 -6.52 4.83
C LYS A 47 21.61 -7.73 5.01
N ASN A 48 21.36 -8.05 6.28
CA ASN A 48 20.31 -9.00 6.65
C ASN A 48 18.91 -8.37 6.53
N VAL A 49 17.90 -9.20 6.36
CA VAL A 49 16.49 -8.81 6.25
C VAL A 49 15.98 -7.99 7.45
N ALA A 50 16.65 -8.11 8.60
CA ALA A 50 16.30 -7.38 9.82
C ALA A 50 16.95 -5.98 9.93
N ASP A 51 17.66 -5.50 8.91
CA ASP A 51 18.27 -4.18 8.94
C ASP A 51 17.20 -3.08 8.90
N VAL A 52 17.21 -2.22 9.93
CA VAL A 52 16.22 -1.13 10.09
C VAL A 52 16.32 -0.04 9.03
N THR A 53 17.37 -0.03 8.22
CA THR A 53 17.53 0.91 7.10
C THR A 53 16.77 0.48 5.86
N ILE A 54 16.32 -0.77 5.80
CA ILE A 54 15.46 -1.29 4.75
C ILE A 54 14.01 -1.10 5.21
N ASP A 55 13.17 -0.53 4.35
CA ASP A 55 11.73 -0.42 4.61
C ASP A 55 11.17 -1.81 4.90
N GLY A 56 10.67 -2.04 6.13
CA GLY A 56 10.10 -3.32 6.54
C GLY A 56 8.85 -3.72 5.75
N ASN A 57 8.32 -2.81 4.95
CA ASN A 57 7.20 -3.03 4.04
C ASN A 57 7.65 -3.38 2.62
N ALA A 58 8.88 -3.07 2.26
CA ALA A 58 9.46 -3.65 1.06
C ALA A 58 9.62 -5.17 1.28
N ASN A 59 9.45 -5.96 0.24
CA ASN A 59 9.75 -7.40 0.30
C ASN A 59 11.26 -7.62 0.40
N ALA A 60 11.84 -7.15 1.51
CA ALA A 60 13.27 -7.20 1.80
C ALA A 60 13.83 -8.63 1.88
N HIS A 61 12.93 -9.64 1.91
CA HIS A 61 13.29 -11.04 1.80
C HIS A 61 13.82 -11.42 0.39
N HIS A 62 13.49 -10.62 -0.62
CA HIS A 62 13.95 -10.81 -1.99
C HIS A 62 14.95 -9.71 -2.33
N LYS A 63 16.22 -10.00 -2.21
CA LYS A 63 17.33 -9.13 -2.63
C LYS A 63 17.44 -9.15 -4.17
N ASP A 64 16.44 -8.61 -4.84
CA ASP A 64 16.44 -8.49 -6.29
C ASP A 64 16.76 -7.06 -6.74
N ILE A 65 17.10 -6.92 -8.01
CA ILE A 65 17.52 -5.64 -8.60
C ILE A 65 16.41 -4.59 -8.50
N CYS A 66 15.14 -4.99 -8.66
CA CYS A 66 14.03 -4.03 -8.64
C CYS A 66 13.82 -3.46 -7.24
N SER A 67 13.87 -4.29 -6.20
CA SER A 67 13.80 -3.84 -4.80
C SER A 67 14.98 -2.93 -4.45
N MET A 68 16.18 -3.30 -4.90
CA MET A 68 17.39 -2.49 -4.69
C MET A 68 17.27 -1.10 -5.33
N LEU A 69 16.85 -1.03 -6.59
CA LEU A 69 16.67 0.25 -7.30
C LEU A 69 15.53 1.07 -6.69
N GLY A 70 14.48 0.42 -6.22
CA GLY A 70 13.38 1.05 -5.50
C GLY A 70 13.85 1.73 -4.21
N GLU A 71 14.61 1.04 -3.37
CA GLU A 71 15.15 1.59 -2.12
C GLU A 71 16.13 2.74 -2.37
N LYS A 72 17.00 2.61 -3.37
CA LYS A 72 17.87 3.70 -3.78
C LYS A 72 17.08 4.94 -4.23
N GLY A 73 16.07 4.74 -5.07
CA GLY A 73 15.18 5.81 -5.53
C GLY A 73 14.49 6.51 -4.37
N LYS A 74 14.00 5.77 -3.37
CA LYS A 74 13.39 6.35 -2.16
C LYS A 74 14.34 7.28 -1.40
N SER A 75 15.61 6.91 -1.28
CA SER A 75 16.61 7.75 -0.61
C SER A 75 16.85 9.06 -1.34
N GLU A 76 16.97 9.02 -2.65
CA GLU A 76 17.12 10.22 -3.48
C GLU A 76 15.86 11.11 -3.42
N ASP A 77 14.68 10.52 -3.52
CA ASP A 77 13.40 11.22 -3.43
C ASP A 77 13.19 11.87 -2.06
N LYS A 78 13.62 11.21 -0.96
CA LYS A 78 13.57 11.77 0.39
C LYS A 78 14.42 13.03 0.50
N LEU A 79 15.65 12.99 -0.01
CA LEU A 79 16.54 14.14 -0.02
C LEU A 79 15.94 15.31 -0.84
N PHE A 80 15.35 15.00 -1.97
CA PHE A 80 14.68 15.99 -2.81
C PHE A 80 13.46 16.61 -2.11
N ALA A 81 12.62 15.79 -1.47
CA ALA A 81 11.46 16.25 -0.72
C ALA A 81 11.87 17.17 0.44
N PHE A 82 12.89 16.80 1.20
CA PHE A 82 13.41 17.62 2.31
C PHE A 82 13.99 18.93 1.85
N ASN A 83 14.77 18.94 0.77
CA ASN A 83 15.27 20.16 0.16
C ASN A 83 14.12 21.11 -0.24
N LYS A 84 13.04 20.57 -0.82
CA LYS A 84 11.86 21.35 -1.20
C LYS A 84 11.11 21.89 0.02
N ILE A 85 10.86 21.07 1.03
CA ILE A 85 10.18 21.46 2.27
C ILE A 85 11.01 22.55 2.97
N PHE A 86 12.32 22.35 3.09
CA PHE A 86 13.22 23.35 3.68
C PHE A 86 13.14 24.69 2.96
N TYR A 87 13.12 24.67 1.63
CA TYR A 87 13.00 25.91 0.83
C TYR A 87 11.67 26.63 1.10
N GLU A 88 10.55 25.92 1.13
CA GLU A 88 9.24 26.52 1.40
C GLU A 88 9.14 27.05 2.83
N LEU A 89 9.65 26.32 3.82
CA LEU A 89 9.73 26.78 5.21
C LEU A 89 10.60 28.01 5.34
N LYS A 90 11.77 28.02 4.70
CA LYS A 90 12.67 29.20 4.67
C LYS A 90 11.96 30.41 4.09
N LYS A 91 11.25 30.26 2.98
CA LYS A 91 10.51 31.34 2.31
C LYS A 91 9.38 31.89 3.19
N LYS A 92 8.64 31.01 3.88
CA LYS A 92 7.47 31.40 4.66
C LYS A 92 7.80 31.85 6.08
N TYR A 93 8.74 31.19 6.75
CA TYR A 93 9.02 31.35 8.17
C TYR A 93 10.46 31.75 8.50
N GLY A 94 11.32 31.87 7.49
CA GLY A 94 12.72 32.25 7.64
C GLY A 94 13.67 31.08 7.82
N LEU A 95 14.97 31.36 7.66
CA LEU A 95 16.03 30.35 7.66
C LEU A 95 16.16 29.61 9.00
N ARG A 96 15.95 30.31 10.11
CA ARG A 96 16.02 29.71 11.45
C ARG A 96 15.02 28.57 11.60
N THR A 97 13.76 28.83 11.30
CA THR A 97 12.68 27.81 11.39
C THR A 97 12.94 26.63 10.45
N ALA A 98 13.43 26.87 9.24
CA ALA A 98 13.77 25.78 8.32
C ALA A 98 14.91 24.89 8.86
N LYS A 99 15.92 25.48 9.51
CA LYS A 99 16.99 24.72 10.16
C LYS A 99 16.50 23.95 11.38
N GLU A 100 15.70 24.56 12.24
CA GLU A 100 15.10 23.93 13.42
C GLU A 100 14.20 22.75 13.00
N TRP A 101 13.42 22.91 11.94
CA TRP A 101 12.63 21.82 11.38
C TRP A 101 13.51 20.64 10.93
N LEU A 102 14.51 20.90 10.13
CA LEU A 102 15.41 19.88 9.63
C LEU A 102 16.14 19.16 10.77
N GLU A 103 16.67 19.89 11.73
CA GLU A 103 17.36 19.35 12.90
C GLU A 103 16.42 18.51 13.76
N THR A 104 15.15 18.91 13.91
CA THR A 104 14.16 18.18 14.70
C THR A 104 13.73 16.87 14.05
N GLU A 105 13.62 16.83 12.73
CA GLU A 105 13.44 15.57 11.98
C GLU A 105 14.63 14.64 12.18
N TYR A 106 15.80 15.20 12.16
CA TYR A 106 17.04 14.45 12.29
C TYR A 106 17.31 13.92 13.69
N ASN A 107 17.01 14.65 14.73
CA ASN A 107 17.21 14.20 16.10
C ASN A 107 16.06 13.34 16.65
N GLY A 108 15.08 13.00 15.81
CA GLY A 108 13.95 12.15 16.20
C GLY A 108 12.86 12.86 16.98
N GLY A 109 12.85 14.18 17.02
CA GLY A 109 11.77 14.95 17.64
C GLY A 109 10.42 14.82 16.93
N PHE A 110 10.45 14.57 15.61
CA PHE A 110 9.34 14.05 14.81
C PHE A 110 9.87 13.25 13.61
N TYR A 111 8.99 12.52 12.96
CA TYR A 111 9.30 11.75 11.76
C TYR A 111 8.27 12.01 10.66
N LEU A 112 8.74 12.43 9.48
CA LEU A 112 7.87 12.56 8.32
C LEU A 112 7.79 11.23 7.56
N HIS A 113 6.73 10.50 7.84
CA HIS A 113 6.49 9.20 7.24
C HIS A 113 6.36 9.30 5.71
N ASP A 114 6.98 8.38 4.99
CA ASP A 114 6.97 8.32 3.52
C ASP A 114 7.35 9.64 2.82
N ALA A 115 8.27 10.40 3.42
CA ALA A 115 8.75 11.66 2.86
C ALA A 115 9.11 11.60 1.36
N PRO A 116 9.68 10.52 0.82
CA PRO A 116 9.98 10.39 -0.61
C PRO A 116 8.77 10.59 -1.52
N SER A 117 7.63 10.09 -1.12
CA SER A 117 6.40 10.10 -1.93
C SER A 117 5.29 11.00 -1.40
N ALA A 118 5.31 11.36 -0.10
CA ALA A 118 4.26 12.13 0.56
C ALA A 118 3.99 13.51 -0.04
N THR A 119 4.94 14.11 -0.74
CA THR A 119 4.76 15.40 -1.42
C THR A 119 4.09 15.28 -2.79
N TYR A 120 4.02 14.09 -3.37
CA TYR A 120 3.55 13.86 -4.74
C TYR A 120 2.38 12.90 -4.83
N LYS A 121 2.24 12.00 -3.86
CA LYS A 121 1.22 10.96 -3.85
C LYS A 121 0.37 11.08 -2.59
N PRO A 122 -0.93 10.88 -2.69
CA PRO A 122 -1.76 10.70 -1.51
C PRO A 122 -1.30 9.47 -0.72
N TYR A 123 -1.50 9.50 0.62
CA TYR A 123 -0.97 8.43 1.47
C TYR A 123 -1.80 7.16 1.40
N CYS A 124 -2.88 7.04 2.17
CA CYS A 124 -3.74 5.87 2.22
C CYS A 124 -5.15 6.19 1.75
N TYR A 125 -5.82 5.22 1.15
CA TYR A 125 -7.21 5.32 0.75
C TYR A 125 -8.01 4.10 1.15
N ALA A 126 -9.28 4.32 1.48
CA ALA A 126 -10.30 3.29 1.49
C ALA A 126 -11.13 3.41 0.20
N TYR A 127 -11.22 2.32 -0.54
CA TYR A 127 -11.88 2.28 -1.83
C TYR A 127 -13.20 1.53 -1.76
N ASP A 128 -14.28 2.19 -2.14
CA ASP A 128 -15.56 1.56 -2.38
C ASP A 128 -15.53 0.79 -3.71
N LEU A 129 -15.68 -0.53 -3.64
CA LEU A 129 -15.64 -1.43 -4.79
C LEU A 129 -17.01 -1.58 -5.48
N THR A 130 -18.03 -0.83 -5.06
CA THR A 130 -19.40 -0.93 -5.63
C THR A 130 -19.39 -0.67 -7.14
N ARG A 131 -18.66 0.34 -7.59
CA ARG A 131 -18.54 0.64 -9.01
C ARG A 131 -17.81 -0.46 -9.78
N LEU A 132 -16.72 -0.99 -9.20
CA LEU A 132 -15.98 -2.11 -9.78
C LEU A 132 -16.88 -3.34 -9.94
N ALA A 133 -17.66 -3.68 -8.93
CA ALA A 133 -18.57 -4.81 -8.94
C ALA A 133 -19.72 -4.67 -9.98
N LYS A 134 -20.17 -3.44 -10.24
CA LYS A 134 -21.28 -3.15 -11.15
C LYS A 134 -20.86 -2.83 -12.58
N GLU A 135 -19.66 -2.30 -12.80
CA GLU A 135 -19.18 -1.81 -14.10
C GLU A 135 -17.89 -2.46 -14.59
N GLY A 136 -17.14 -3.16 -13.70
CA GLY A 136 -15.82 -3.74 -14.00
C GLY A 136 -14.69 -2.72 -13.87
N LEU A 137 -13.59 -2.92 -14.61
CA LEU A 137 -12.37 -2.12 -14.54
C LEU A 137 -12.53 -0.75 -15.24
N PHE A 138 -13.35 0.12 -14.70
CA PHE A 138 -13.75 1.42 -15.25
C PHE A 138 -12.59 2.41 -15.52
N PHE A 139 -11.40 2.12 -15.04
CA PHE A 139 -10.19 2.95 -15.23
C PHE A 139 -9.36 2.55 -16.46
N LEU A 140 -9.75 1.52 -17.18
CA LEU A 140 -9.13 1.07 -18.42
C LEU A 140 -9.93 1.61 -19.61
N GLU A 141 -9.68 2.87 -19.98
CA GLU A 141 -10.46 3.61 -20.99
C GLU A 141 -10.46 2.97 -22.37
N ASP A 142 -9.39 2.29 -22.76
CA ASP A 142 -9.22 1.66 -24.08
C ASP A 142 -9.85 0.26 -24.19
N TYR A 143 -10.42 -0.26 -23.10
CA TYR A 143 -11.02 -1.59 -23.05
C TYR A 143 -12.52 -1.51 -22.86
N ASN A 144 -13.26 -2.33 -23.59
CA ASN A 144 -14.70 -2.49 -23.40
C ASN A 144 -14.96 -3.40 -22.17
N ASN A 145 -14.81 -2.83 -20.99
CA ASN A 145 -15.00 -3.54 -19.74
C ASN A 145 -16.47 -3.84 -19.50
N LYS A 146 -16.71 -5.01 -18.90
CA LYS A 146 -18.02 -5.44 -18.42
C LYS A 146 -17.93 -5.74 -16.94
N ALA A 147 -19.07 -5.66 -16.25
CA ALA A 147 -19.19 -6.12 -14.88
C ALA A 147 -18.71 -7.57 -14.77
N PRO A 148 -18.00 -7.95 -13.69
CA PRO A 148 -17.62 -9.33 -13.44
C PRO A 148 -18.86 -10.22 -13.34
N GLY A 149 -18.81 -11.39 -13.95
CA GLY A 149 -19.92 -12.35 -13.92
C GLY A 149 -19.86 -13.31 -12.74
N HIS A 150 -18.67 -13.58 -12.21
CA HIS A 150 -18.38 -14.63 -11.24
C HIS A 150 -17.41 -14.15 -10.16
N LEU A 151 -17.38 -14.85 -9.03
CA LEU A 151 -16.47 -14.53 -7.91
C LEU A 151 -15.01 -14.43 -8.33
N THR A 152 -14.54 -15.38 -9.13
CA THR A 152 -13.13 -15.40 -9.56
C THR A 152 -12.77 -14.22 -10.44
N THR A 153 -13.66 -13.81 -11.36
CA THR A 153 -13.46 -12.61 -12.19
C THR A 153 -13.47 -11.35 -11.34
N PHE A 154 -14.42 -11.24 -10.40
CA PHE A 154 -14.46 -10.10 -9.49
C PHE A 154 -13.17 -9.97 -8.67
N LEU A 155 -12.67 -11.09 -8.12
CA LEU A 155 -11.41 -11.08 -7.37
C LEU A 155 -10.20 -10.73 -8.24
N ASP A 156 -10.18 -11.18 -9.49
CA ASP A 156 -9.13 -10.81 -10.43
C ASP A 156 -9.21 -9.30 -10.75
N ASP A 157 -10.39 -8.74 -10.98
CA ASP A 157 -10.61 -7.30 -11.16
C ASP A 157 -10.17 -6.48 -9.93
N VAL A 158 -10.44 -6.96 -8.72
CA VAL A 158 -9.96 -6.31 -7.48
C VAL A 158 -8.44 -6.28 -7.42
N ILE A 159 -7.75 -7.35 -7.83
CA ILE A 159 -6.28 -7.40 -7.84
C ILE A 159 -5.70 -6.40 -8.85
N GLU A 160 -6.27 -6.32 -10.05
CA GLU A 160 -5.86 -5.34 -11.05
C GLU A 160 -6.12 -3.90 -10.56
N PHE A 161 -7.26 -3.67 -9.90
CA PHE A 161 -7.56 -2.39 -9.26
C PHE A 161 -6.54 -2.04 -8.17
N VAL A 162 -6.20 -2.99 -7.30
CA VAL A 162 -5.19 -2.79 -6.26
C VAL A 162 -3.82 -2.49 -6.88
N SER A 163 -3.41 -3.23 -7.90
CA SER A 163 -2.17 -2.97 -8.64
C SER A 163 -2.16 -1.56 -9.22
N PHE A 164 -3.24 -1.13 -9.86
CA PHE A 164 -3.36 0.20 -10.41
C PHE A 164 -3.32 1.31 -9.34
N MET A 165 -4.05 1.14 -8.23
CA MET A 165 -4.19 2.17 -7.20
C MET A 165 -2.99 2.23 -6.26
N SER A 166 -2.38 1.10 -5.92
CA SER A 166 -1.20 1.05 -5.05
C SER A 166 0.01 1.77 -5.66
N ASN A 167 0.10 1.81 -6.98
CA ASN A 167 1.13 2.56 -7.70
C ASN A 167 0.87 4.09 -7.74
N ARG A 168 -0.30 4.54 -7.29
CA ARG A 168 -0.71 5.94 -7.23
C ARG A 168 -0.81 6.51 -5.81
N SER A 169 -0.64 5.68 -4.81
CA SER A 169 -0.59 6.08 -3.39
C SER A 169 0.74 5.70 -2.78
N SER A 170 1.14 6.38 -1.72
CA SER A 170 2.36 6.02 -0.97
C SER A 170 2.10 5.04 0.16
N GLY A 171 0.85 4.87 0.56
CA GLY A 171 0.43 3.99 1.64
C GLY A 171 -0.53 2.88 1.20
N ALA A 172 -1.41 2.48 2.10
CA ALA A 172 -2.28 1.32 1.93
C ALA A 172 -3.53 1.58 1.07
N CYS A 173 -3.97 0.52 0.39
CA CYS A 173 -5.27 0.41 -0.25
C CYS A 173 -6.23 -0.31 0.70
N GLY A 174 -7.15 0.41 1.32
CA GLY A 174 -8.23 -0.17 2.12
C GLY A 174 -9.37 -0.65 1.22
N LEU A 175 -9.85 -1.85 1.46
CA LEU A 175 -10.97 -2.48 0.75
C LEU A 175 -12.11 -2.78 1.72
N PRO A 176 -12.86 -1.77 2.19
CA PRO A 176 -13.83 -1.96 3.28
C PRO A 176 -14.97 -2.88 2.90
N ASN A 177 -15.41 -2.90 1.65
CA ASN A 177 -16.57 -3.68 1.20
C ASN A 177 -16.20 -4.86 0.27
N VAL A 178 -14.93 -5.28 0.24
CA VAL A 178 -14.54 -6.42 -0.61
C VAL A 178 -15.28 -7.71 -0.20
N LEU A 179 -15.46 -7.96 1.11
CA LEU A 179 -16.14 -9.15 1.60
C LEU A 179 -17.65 -9.11 1.35
N LEU A 180 -18.26 -7.92 1.27
CA LEU A 180 -19.64 -7.75 0.84
C LEU A 180 -19.83 -8.23 -0.61
N TRP A 181 -18.96 -7.76 -1.52
CA TRP A 181 -19.05 -8.09 -2.93
C TRP A 181 -18.60 -9.51 -3.25
N THR A 182 -17.60 -10.04 -2.55
CA THR A 182 -17.25 -11.47 -2.67
C THR A 182 -18.39 -12.38 -2.21
N PHE A 183 -19.14 -11.99 -1.18
CA PHE A 183 -20.35 -12.71 -0.77
C PHE A 183 -21.40 -12.71 -1.89
N TYR A 184 -21.70 -11.58 -2.48
CA TYR A 184 -22.67 -11.49 -3.56
C TYR A 184 -22.32 -12.41 -4.73
N PHE A 185 -21.09 -12.33 -5.24
CA PHE A 185 -20.67 -13.16 -6.37
C PHE A 185 -20.60 -14.65 -6.02
N TRP A 186 -20.14 -14.99 -4.81
CA TRP A 186 -20.15 -16.37 -4.34
C TRP A 186 -21.57 -16.95 -4.23
N LYS A 187 -22.49 -16.16 -3.65
CA LYS A 187 -23.91 -16.57 -3.55
C LYS A 187 -24.49 -16.78 -4.95
N LYS A 188 -24.30 -15.85 -5.85
CA LYS A 188 -24.74 -15.94 -7.25
C LYS A 188 -24.17 -17.20 -7.91
N ASP A 189 -22.87 -17.44 -7.83
CA ASP A 189 -22.22 -18.63 -8.39
C ASP A 189 -22.81 -19.93 -7.80
N CYS A 190 -23.12 -19.92 -6.50
CA CYS A 190 -23.75 -21.07 -5.85
C CYS A 190 -25.18 -21.31 -6.32
N ASP A 191 -25.96 -20.28 -6.54
CA ASP A 191 -27.34 -20.35 -7.03
C ASP A 191 -27.39 -20.82 -8.50
N GLU A 192 -26.40 -20.40 -9.30
CA GLU A 192 -26.22 -20.82 -10.70
C GLU A 192 -25.54 -22.19 -10.85
N GLY A 193 -25.03 -22.77 -9.78
CA GLY A 193 -24.25 -24.02 -9.81
C GLY A 193 -22.85 -23.88 -10.40
N TYR A 194 -22.34 -22.66 -10.44
CA TYR A 194 -21.00 -22.35 -10.94
C TYR A 194 -19.95 -22.44 -9.83
N PHE A 195 -19.52 -23.68 -9.52
CA PHE A 195 -18.45 -23.92 -8.56
C PHE A 195 -17.76 -25.26 -8.83
N LEU A 196 -16.50 -25.33 -8.42
CA LEU A 196 -15.72 -26.56 -8.50
C LEU A 196 -15.85 -27.38 -7.20
N ARG A 197 -16.13 -28.68 -7.32
CA ARG A 197 -16.21 -29.68 -6.24
C ARG A 197 -17.39 -29.42 -5.31
N ASP A 198 -17.34 -28.45 -4.41
CA ASP A 198 -18.42 -28.02 -3.52
C ASP A 198 -18.27 -26.52 -3.18
N LYS A 199 -19.31 -25.95 -2.56
CA LYS A 199 -19.39 -24.50 -2.27
C LYS A 199 -18.34 -24.04 -1.27
N ASP A 200 -18.01 -24.83 -0.26
CA ASP A 200 -17.01 -24.49 0.75
C ASP A 200 -15.60 -24.54 0.17
N TYR A 201 -15.28 -25.56 -0.58
CA TYR A 201 -14.02 -25.66 -1.30
C TYR A 201 -13.83 -24.48 -2.26
N TYR A 202 -14.86 -24.12 -3.02
CA TYR A 202 -14.80 -23.04 -4.00
C TYR A 202 -14.46 -21.69 -3.35
N ILE A 203 -15.16 -21.31 -2.28
CA ILE A 203 -14.90 -20.04 -1.61
C ILE A 203 -13.52 -20.00 -0.94
N ARG A 204 -13.10 -21.08 -0.27
CA ARG A 204 -11.80 -21.17 0.38
C ARG A 204 -10.65 -21.07 -0.61
N GLN A 205 -10.75 -21.78 -1.74
CA GLN A 205 -9.74 -21.69 -2.80
C GLN A 205 -9.70 -20.31 -3.47
N SER A 206 -10.84 -19.66 -3.64
CA SER A 206 -10.92 -18.30 -4.17
C SER A 206 -10.25 -17.30 -3.24
N PHE A 207 -10.48 -17.39 -1.92
CA PHE A 207 -9.81 -16.56 -0.94
C PHE A 207 -8.30 -16.85 -0.84
N GLN A 208 -7.90 -18.11 -0.86
CA GLN A 208 -6.49 -18.49 -0.87
C GLN A 208 -5.76 -17.90 -2.09
N LYS A 209 -6.33 -18.04 -3.29
CA LYS A 209 -5.80 -17.45 -4.51
C LYS A 209 -5.71 -15.93 -4.39
N PHE A 210 -6.74 -15.28 -3.88
CA PHE A 210 -6.79 -13.83 -3.69
C PHE A 210 -5.68 -13.33 -2.78
N ILE A 211 -5.51 -13.95 -1.61
CA ILE A 211 -4.46 -13.59 -0.64
C ILE A 211 -3.08 -13.78 -1.25
N TYR A 212 -2.83 -14.91 -1.94
CA TYR A 212 -1.54 -15.15 -2.58
C TYR A 212 -1.22 -14.13 -3.67
N ARG A 213 -2.22 -13.73 -4.45
CA ARG A 213 -2.02 -12.71 -5.48
C ARG A 213 -1.79 -11.32 -4.91
N LEU A 214 -2.45 -10.95 -3.81
CA LEU A 214 -2.19 -9.68 -3.11
C LEU A 214 -0.78 -9.60 -2.51
N ASN A 215 -0.21 -10.74 -2.13
CA ASN A 215 1.14 -10.82 -1.55
C ASN A 215 2.24 -11.05 -2.60
N GLN A 216 1.93 -10.94 -3.89
CA GLN A 216 2.97 -11.06 -4.90
C GLN A 216 3.97 -9.89 -4.82
N PRO A 217 5.29 -10.18 -4.86
CA PRO A 217 6.28 -9.15 -5.09
C PRO A 217 5.94 -8.41 -6.39
N PHE A 218 6.22 -7.13 -6.43
CA PHE A 218 6.01 -6.27 -7.62
C PHE A 218 4.55 -6.00 -8.03
N LEU A 219 3.57 -6.35 -7.21
CA LEU A 219 2.21 -5.88 -7.43
C LEU A 219 2.17 -4.34 -7.37
N ARG A 220 3.07 -3.77 -6.59
CA ARG A 220 3.36 -2.34 -6.50
C ARG A 220 4.83 -2.10 -6.84
N VAL A 221 5.15 -1.90 -8.10
CA VAL A 221 6.49 -1.63 -8.70
C VAL A 221 7.65 -2.43 -8.05
N ASP A 222 8.05 -2.09 -6.83
CA ASP A 222 9.23 -2.60 -6.12
C ASP A 222 8.90 -3.42 -4.86
N GLN A 223 7.60 -3.60 -4.57
CA GLN A 223 7.14 -4.28 -3.35
C GLN A 223 5.74 -4.86 -3.51
N SER A 224 5.29 -5.65 -2.54
CA SER A 224 3.89 -6.05 -2.45
C SER A 224 2.99 -4.85 -2.13
N ALA A 225 1.74 -4.91 -2.58
CA ALA A 225 0.77 -3.88 -2.23
C ALA A 225 0.36 -4.01 -0.76
N PHE A 226 0.25 -2.87 -0.07
CA PHE A 226 -0.39 -2.81 1.23
C PHE A 226 -1.90 -2.83 1.08
N VAL A 227 -2.52 -3.87 1.54
CA VAL A 227 -3.98 -4.02 1.43
C VAL A 227 -4.59 -4.29 2.80
N ASN A 228 -5.60 -3.49 3.16
CA ASN A 228 -6.41 -3.70 4.34
C ASN A 228 -7.79 -4.20 3.93
N VAL A 229 -8.19 -5.35 4.46
CA VAL A 229 -9.55 -5.88 4.36
C VAL A 229 -10.25 -5.65 5.69
N SER A 230 -11.43 -5.03 5.67
CA SER A 230 -12.18 -4.75 6.88
C SER A 230 -13.09 -5.92 7.25
N ILE A 231 -13.13 -6.21 8.54
CA ILE A 231 -14.06 -7.16 9.17
C ILE A 231 -15.00 -6.37 10.06
N PHE A 232 -16.27 -6.58 9.91
CA PHE A 232 -17.30 -5.83 10.62
C PHE A 232 -18.19 -6.73 11.46
N ASP A 233 -18.63 -6.24 12.61
CA ASP A 233 -19.71 -6.84 13.37
C ASP A 233 -21.08 -6.56 12.73
N ARG A 234 -22.13 -7.13 13.28
CA ARG A 234 -23.52 -6.95 12.79
C ARG A 234 -23.91 -5.47 12.68
N TYR A 235 -23.64 -4.69 13.73
CA TYR A 235 -24.06 -3.30 13.78
C TYR A 235 -23.44 -2.49 12.64
N TYR A 236 -22.14 -2.64 12.41
CA TYR A 236 -21.46 -1.95 11.32
C TYR A 236 -21.85 -2.46 9.94
N LEU A 237 -22.12 -3.76 9.78
CA LEU A 237 -22.63 -4.30 8.50
C LEU A 237 -23.99 -3.69 8.16
N GLU A 238 -24.91 -3.64 9.11
CA GLU A 238 -26.23 -3.03 8.92
C GLU A 238 -26.12 -1.53 8.64
N ALA A 239 -25.34 -0.80 9.45
CA ALA A 239 -25.22 0.65 9.34
C ALA A 239 -24.52 1.13 8.07
N LEU A 240 -23.44 0.44 7.64
CA LEU A 240 -22.64 0.87 6.50
C LEU A 240 -23.13 0.29 5.17
N PHE A 241 -23.63 -0.94 5.20
CA PHE A 241 -23.91 -1.68 3.97
C PHE A 241 -25.35 -2.14 3.82
N GLY A 242 -26.18 -2.06 4.87
CA GLY A 242 -27.57 -2.55 4.80
C GLY A 242 -28.36 -1.99 3.63
N GLY A 243 -28.15 -0.74 3.25
CA GLY A 243 -28.78 -0.09 2.10
C GLY A 243 -28.12 -0.37 0.74
N VAL A 244 -27.07 -1.19 0.67
CA VAL A 244 -26.43 -1.53 -0.61
C VAL A 244 -27.32 -2.50 -1.38
N GLU A 245 -27.75 -2.07 -2.56
CA GLU A 245 -28.49 -2.88 -3.52
C GLU A 245 -27.52 -3.66 -4.42
N PHE A 246 -27.71 -4.97 -4.48
CA PHE A 246 -26.98 -5.86 -5.39
C PHE A 246 -27.53 -5.81 -6.81
N PRO A 247 -26.77 -6.27 -7.83
CA PRO A 247 -27.24 -6.28 -9.23
C PRO A 247 -28.51 -7.11 -9.49
N ASP A 248 -28.85 -8.04 -8.62
CA ASP A 248 -30.09 -8.84 -8.69
C ASP A 248 -31.30 -8.17 -8.04
N GLY A 249 -31.14 -6.94 -7.51
CA GLY A 249 -32.19 -6.16 -6.83
C GLY A 249 -32.39 -6.51 -5.35
N SER A 250 -31.65 -7.48 -4.81
CA SER A 250 -31.66 -7.76 -3.37
C SER A 250 -30.78 -6.77 -2.58
N PHE A 251 -31.00 -6.65 -1.28
CA PHE A 251 -30.25 -5.74 -0.42
C PHE A 251 -29.36 -6.48 0.56
N ALA A 252 -28.21 -5.89 0.87
CA ALA A 252 -27.26 -6.49 1.82
C ALA A 252 -27.87 -6.74 3.21
N ILE A 253 -28.85 -5.92 3.63
CA ILE A 253 -29.56 -6.10 4.90
C ILE A 253 -30.23 -7.47 5.00
N ASP A 254 -30.65 -8.04 3.89
CA ASP A 254 -31.35 -9.34 3.85
C ASP A 254 -30.41 -10.52 4.14
N TYR A 255 -29.09 -10.30 4.13
CA TYR A 255 -28.05 -11.32 4.21
C TYR A 255 -27.01 -11.10 5.33
N ILE A 256 -27.33 -10.32 6.36
CA ILE A 256 -26.35 -9.97 7.40
C ILE A 256 -25.76 -11.19 8.11
N ASP A 257 -26.58 -12.21 8.40
CA ASP A 257 -26.12 -13.43 9.04
C ASP A 257 -25.18 -14.26 8.16
N GLU A 258 -25.46 -14.29 6.88
CA GLU A 258 -24.63 -14.95 5.86
C GLU A 258 -23.33 -14.18 5.63
N LEU A 259 -23.38 -12.85 5.61
CA LEU A 259 -22.20 -11.99 5.52
C LEU A 259 -21.26 -12.21 6.70
N ILE A 260 -21.79 -12.31 7.92
CA ILE A 260 -20.99 -12.64 9.11
C ILE A 260 -20.28 -13.99 8.96
N LYS A 261 -21.00 -15.01 8.46
CA LYS A 261 -20.41 -16.33 8.21
C LYS A 261 -19.33 -16.25 7.10
N HIS A 262 -19.59 -15.50 6.05
CA HIS A 262 -18.65 -15.29 4.95
C HIS A 262 -17.34 -14.63 5.41
N GLN A 263 -17.42 -13.60 6.25
CA GLN A 263 -16.26 -12.99 6.88
C GLN A 263 -15.47 -14.00 7.74
N LYS A 264 -16.15 -14.87 8.48
CA LYS A 264 -15.48 -15.93 9.27
C LYS A 264 -14.69 -16.89 8.39
N ILE A 265 -15.26 -17.32 7.26
CA ILE A 265 -14.56 -18.18 6.29
C ILE A 265 -13.28 -17.49 5.80
N PHE A 266 -13.36 -16.19 5.47
CA PHE A 266 -12.18 -15.42 5.06
C PHE A 266 -11.11 -15.41 6.17
N MET A 267 -11.48 -15.14 7.41
CA MET A 267 -10.56 -15.14 8.56
C MET A 267 -9.91 -16.50 8.80
N GLU A 268 -10.68 -17.59 8.67
CA GLU A 268 -10.17 -18.98 8.77
C GLU A 268 -9.10 -19.23 7.69
N VAL A 269 -9.40 -18.88 6.43
CA VAL A 269 -8.44 -19.05 5.32
C VAL A 269 -7.17 -18.23 5.56
N VAL A 270 -7.28 -16.99 6.05
CA VAL A 270 -6.11 -16.16 6.41
C VAL A 270 -5.29 -16.82 7.52
N SER A 271 -5.94 -17.41 8.51
CA SER A 271 -5.28 -18.12 9.61
C SER A 271 -4.54 -19.37 9.14
N ASP A 272 -5.12 -20.11 8.20
CA ASP A 272 -4.55 -21.35 7.67
C ASP A 272 -3.32 -21.13 6.74
N ILE A 273 -3.20 -19.93 6.16
CA ILE A 273 -2.10 -19.57 5.26
C ILE A 273 -0.84 -19.12 6.03
N ARG A 274 -0.97 -18.70 7.27
CA ARG A 274 0.15 -18.20 8.10
C ARG A 274 0.98 -19.35 8.72
#